data_3b8e5acad0d86b9fbca32721b4520205
#
_entry.id   3b8e5acad0d86b9fbca32721b4520205
#
_cell.length_a   1.000
_cell.length_b   1.000
_cell.length_c   1.000
_cell.angle_alpha   90.00
_cell.angle_beta   90.00
_cell.angle_gamma   90.00
#
_symmetry.space_group_name_H-M   'P 1'
#
loop_
_entity.id
_entity.type
_entity.pdbx_description
1 polymer ?
#
loop_
_entity_poly.entity_id
_entity_poly.type
_entity_poly.pdbx_seq_one_letter_code
_entity_poly.pdbx_strand_id
1 'polypeptide(L)'
;LADCSQADLLNAFDNTIAATDAFLAHTIDWLRGQSARYDTGLLYVSDHGESLGEYGLFLHGMPYAIAPDQQKHVPMVAWLGAGLERRQRLSDACLRAGLDAPLTHDNLYHTVLGLLDVQSPSYQRTLDALAGCRGVAPQSD
;
A
#
# COMPACT_ATOMS: atom_id res chain seq x y z
N LEU A 1 -18.08 12.07 20.64
CA LEU A 1 -18.18 10.59 20.69
C LEU A 1 -19.14 10.12 21.80
N ALA A 2 -19.30 10.88 22.89
CA ALA A 2 -20.11 10.45 24.04
C ALA A 2 -21.59 10.20 23.71
N ASP A 3 -22.12 10.79 22.64
CA ASP A 3 -23.53 10.69 22.23
C ASP A 3 -23.75 9.78 21.01
N CYS A 4 -22.70 9.15 20.47
CA CYS A 4 -22.78 8.25 19.33
C CYS A 4 -22.89 6.79 19.79
N SER A 5 -23.78 6.02 19.15
CA SER A 5 -23.77 4.57 19.36
C SER A 5 -22.55 3.92 18.70
N GLN A 6 -22.18 2.72 19.14
CA GLN A 6 -21.14 1.92 18.50
C GLN A 6 -21.45 1.70 17.01
N ALA A 7 -22.72 1.49 16.65
CA ALA A 7 -23.13 1.32 15.26
C ALA A 7 -22.91 2.59 14.43
N ASP A 8 -23.14 3.78 14.99
CA ASP A 8 -22.88 5.04 14.28
C ASP A 8 -21.40 5.23 14.00
N LEU A 9 -20.53 4.86 14.96
CA LEU A 9 -19.07 4.93 14.78
C LEU A 9 -18.59 3.96 13.69
N LEU A 10 -19.05 2.71 13.72
CA LEU A 10 -18.72 1.72 12.68
C LEU A 10 -19.20 2.18 11.30
N ASN A 11 -20.47 2.62 11.20
CA ASN A 11 -21.01 3.10 9.92
C ASN A 11 -20.25 4.32 9.40
N ALA A 12 -19.84 5.24 10.27
CA ALA A 12 -19.03 6.39 9.88
C ALA A 12 -17.66 5.96 9.35
N PHE A 13 -17.01 5.02 10.02
CA PHE A 13 -15.72 4.48 9.60
C PHE A 13 -15.85 3.73 8.26
N ASP A 14 -16.83 2.84 8.11
CA ASP A 14 -17.08 2.10 6.87
C ASP A 14 -17.34 3.03 5.69
N ASN A 15 -18.04 4.16 5.91
CA ASN A 15 -18.21 5.18 4.87
C ASN A 15 -16.89 5.83 4.46
N THR A 16 -15.92 6.00 5.37
CA THR A 16 -14.59 6.50 4.99
C THR A 16 -13.81 5.48 4.15
N ILE A 17 -13.94 4.19 4.47
CA ILE A 17 -13.35 3.10 3.66
C ILE A 17 -13.98 3.10 2.27
N ALA A 18 -15.32 3.16 2.17
CA ALA A 18 -16.02 3.21 0.87
C ALA A 18 -15.63 4.45 0.04
N ALA A 19 -15.45 5.61 0.69
CA ALA A 19 -15.00 6.82 0.01
C ALA A 19 -13.55 6.68 -0.50
N THR A 20 -12.66 6.08 0.28
CA THR A 20 -11.28 5.80 -0.10
C THR A 20 -11.24 4.81 -1.28
N ASP A 21 -12.02 3.74 -1.24
CA ASP A 21 -12.12 2.77 -2.34
C ASP A 21 -12.57 3.44 -3.65
N ALA A 22 -13.62 4.25 -3.58
CA ALA A 22 -14.09 5.02 -4.74
C ALA A 22 -13.02 5.98 -5.28
N PHE A 23 -12.28 6.66 -4.40
CA PHE A 23 -11.18 7.55 -4.79
C PHE A 23 -10.06 6.78 -5.49
N LEU A 24 -9.65 5.62 -4.94
CA LEU A 24 -8.61 4.77 -5.55
C LEU A 24 -9.08 4.22 -6.90
N ALA A 25 -10.33 3.78 -7.02
CA ALA A 25 -10.90 3.31 -8.28
C ALA A 25 -10.86 4.39 -9.37
N HIS A 26 -11.32 5.61 -9.08
CA HIS A 26 -11.26 6.73 -10.01
C HIS A 26 -9.81 7.08 -10.38
N THR A 27 -8.88 7.05 -9.42
CA THR A 27 -7.47 7.32 -9.68
C THR A 27 -6.87 6.28 -10.61
N ILE A 28 -7.18 4.99 -10.40
CA ILE A 28 -6.73 3.90 -11.27
C ILE A 28 -7.29 4.07 -12.69
N ASP A 29 -8.57 4.42 -12.83
CA ASP A 29 -9.18 4.63 -14.14
C ASP A 29 -8.55 5.82 -14.89
N TRP A 30 -8.25 6.90 -14.18
CA TRP A 30 -7.51 8.02 -14.76
C TRP A 30 -6.09 7.60 -15.20
N LEU A 31 -5.36 6.84 -14.37
CA LEU A 31 -4.03 6.33 -14.69
C LEU A 31 -4.05 5.38 -15.90
N ARG A 32 -5.08 4.54 -16.01
CA ARG A 32 -5.29 3.68 -17.20
C ARG A 32 -5.41 4.52 -18.48
N GLY A 33 -6.12 5.66 -18.40
CA GLY A 33 -6.24 6.60 -19.52
C GLY A 33 -4.90 7.24 -19.94
N GLN A 34 -3.90 7.27 -19.05
CA GLN A 34 -2.57 7.81 -19.34
C GLN A 34 -1.58 6.75 -19.91
N SER A 35 -1.95 5.49 -19.94
CA SER A 35 -1.04 4.37 -20.28
C SER A 35 -0.48 4.41 -21.69
N ALA A 36 -1.06 5.17 -22.63
CA ALA A 36 -0.51 5.40 -23.96
C ALA A 36 0.76 6.28 -23.95
N ARG A 37 0.97 7.07 -22.90
CA ARG A 37 2.07 8.05 -22.81
C ARG A 37 3.05 7.74 -21.67
N TYR A 38 2.58 7.05 -20.63
CA TYR A 38 3.33 6.85 -19.39
C TYR A 38 3.22 5.41 -18.90
N ASP A 39 4.28 4.91 -18.29
CA ASP A 39 4.24 3.72 -17.46
C ASP A 39 3.65 4.10 -16.10
N THR A 40 2.39 3.79 -15.90
CA THR A 40 1.62 4.25 -14.76
C THR A 40 1.54 3.20 -13.65
N GLY A 41 1.47 3.66 -12.40
CA GLY A 41 1.23 2.82 -11.23
C GLY A 41 0.65 3.62 -10.08
N LEU A 42 0.02 2.95 -9.16
CA LEU A 42 -0.49 3.49 -7.91
C LEU A 42 0.02 2.62 -6.77
N LEU A 43 0.54 3.26 -5.75
CA LEU A 43 0.86 2.64 -4.47
C LEU A 43 0.13 3.42 -3.39
N TYR A 44 -0.76 2.76 -2.68
CA TYR A 44 -1.48 3.31 -1.55
C TYR A 44 -1.12 2.52 -0.30
N VAL A 45 -0.91 3.22 0.78
CA VAL A 45 -0.79 2.65 2.12
C VAL A 45 -1.41 3.63 3.11
N SER A 46 -2.16 3.14 4.09
CA SER A 46 -2.61 3.97 5.20
C SER A 46 -1.44 4.23 6.14
N ASP A 47 -1.37 5.41 6.71
CA ASP A 47 -0.35 5.80 7.69
C ASP A 47 -0.57 5.11 9.05
N HIS A 48 -1.82 4.92 9.46
CA HIS A 48 -2.23 4.18 10.65
C HIS A 48 -3.64 3.62 10.49
N GLY A 49 -4.04 2.77 11.39
CA GLY A 49 -5.41 2.32 11.56
C GLY A 49 -6.13 3.07 12.67
N GLU A 50 -7.34 2.61 13.03
CA GLU A 50 -8.23 3.30 13.96
C GLU A 50 -8.85 2.32 14.94
N SER A 51 -8.88 2.65 16.24
CA SER A 51 -9.65 1.94 17.23
C SER A 51 -11.08 2.49 17.29
N LEU A 52 -12.05 1.60 17.24
CA LEU A 52 -13.47 1.92 17.23
C LEU A 52 -14.19 1.48 18.51
N GLY A 53 -13.45 1.30 19.58
CA GLY A 53 -13.98 0.92 20.90
C GLY A 53 -13.38 -0.34 21.49
N GLU A 54 -12.42 -0.99 20.81
CA GLU A 54 -11.70 -2.15 21.32
C GLU A 54 -10.98 -1.77 22.62
N TYR A 55 -11.18 -2.57 23.65
CA TYR A 55 -10.65 -2.31 25.01
C TYR A 55 -11.03 -0.94 25.60
N GLY A 56 -12.12 -0.32 25.11
CA GLY A 56 -12.51 1.04 25.48
C GLY A 56 -11.64 2.14 24.82
N LEU A 57 -10.81 1.78 23.85
CA LEU A 57 -9.97 2.70 23.10
C LEU A 57 -10.70 3.19 21.84
N PHE A 58 -10.52 4.46 21.54
CA PHE A 58 -11.06 5.12 20.34
C PHE A 58 -9.95 5.93 19.69
N LEU A 59 -10.08 6.13 18.38
CA LEU A 59 -9.11 6.87 17.59
C LEU A 59 -7.75 6.16 17.52
N HIS A 60 -6.69 6.90 17.34
CA HIS A 60 -5.32 6.43 17.22
C HIS A 60 -4.39 7.21 18.17
N GLY A 61 -3.07 6.92 18.12
CA GLY A 61 -2.04 7.65 18.86
C GLY A 61 -1.55 6.96 20.11
N MET A 62 -1.93 5.69 20.33
CA MET A 62 -1.31 4.90 21.39
C MET A 62 0.17 4.61 21.05
N PRO A 63 1.07 4.60 22.05
CA PRO A 63 2.45 4.16 21.83
C PRO A 63 2.48 2.78 21.17
N TYR A 64 3.31 2.61 20.14
CA TYR A 64 3.34 1.41 19.29
C TYR A 64 3.40 0.08 20.07
N ALA A 65 4.16 0.06 21.19
CA ALA A 65 4.34 -1.14 22.01
C ALA A 65 3.04 -1.64 22.69
N ILE A 66 2.06 -0.75 22.89
CA ILE A 66 0.79 -1.06 23.57
C ILE A 66 -0.44 -0.77 22.71
N ALA A 67 -0.23 -0.24 21.50
CA ALA A 67 -1.31 0.01 20.57
C ALA A 67 -1.93 -1.32 20.10
N PRO A 68 -3.27 -1.41 20.05
CA PRO A 68 -3.94 -2.57 19.47
C PRO A 68 -3.65 -2.70 17.98
N ASP A 69 -3.84 -3.91 17.43
CA ASP A 69 -3.54 -4.19 16.02
C ASP A 69 -4.40 -3.37 15.08
N GLN A 70 -5.60 -2.98 15.49
CA GLN A 70 -6.49 -2.07 14.74
C GLN A 70 -5.85 -0.72 14.43
N GLN A 71 -4.89 -0.25 15.25
CA GLN A 71 -4.16 0.99 14.99
C GLN A 71 -2.87 0.79 14.17
N LYS A 72 -2.41 -0.46 13.99
CA LYS A 72 -1.10 -0.79 13.39
C LYS A 72 -1.19 -1.55 12.07
N HIS A 73 -2.21 -2.42 11.94
CA HIS A 73 -2.38 -3.27 10.78
C HIS A 73 -3.22 -2.54 9.73
N VAL A 74 -2.56 -2.05 8.70
CA VAL A 74 -3.15 -1.21 7.66
C VAL A 74 -3.03 -1.86 6.28
N PRO A 75 -3.94 -1.56 5.34
CA PRO A 75 -3.86 -2.05 3.98
C PRO A 75 -2.76 -1.35 3.19
N MET A 76 -2.10 -2.12 2.33
CA MET A 76 -1.28 -1.62 1.24
C MET A 76 -1.86 -2.11 -0.08
N VAL A 77 -2.09 -1.20 -1.02
CA VAL A 77 -2.63 -1.52 -2.35
C VAL A 77 -1.63 -1.08 -3.40
N ALA A 78 -1.25 -1.99 -4.28
CA ALA A 78 -0.43 -1.70 -5.45
C ALA A 78 -1.24 -2.02 -6.72
N TRP A 79 -1.43 -1.02 -7.57
CA TRP A 79 -1.92 -1.20 -8.93
C TRP A 79 -0.82 -0.77 -9.90
N LEU A 80 -0.46 -1.67 -10.82
CA LEU A 80 0.61 -1.43 -11.78
C LEU A 80 0.02 -1.52 -13.18
N GLY A 81 0.26 -0.51 -14.00
CA GLY A 81 -0.11 -0.55 -15.40
C GLY A 81 0.80 -1.49 -16.18
N ALA A 82 0.28 -2.11 -17.23
CA ALA A 82 1.00 -3.11 -18.02
C ALA A 82 2.36 -2.61 -18.60
N GLY A 83 2.50 -1.31 -18.84
CA GLY A 83 3.77 -0.69 -19.23
C GLY A 83 4.81 -0.80 -18.13
N LEU A 84 4.43 -0.41 -16.91
CA LEU A 84 5.30 -0.46 -15.73
C LEU A 84 5.67 -1.90 -15.38
N GLU A 85 4.70 -2.82 -15.40
CA GLU A 85 4.95 -4.25 -15.16
C GLU A 85 5.99 -4.82 -16.13
N ARG A 86 5.84 -4.54 -17.43
CA ARG A 86 6.81 -4.99 -18.44
C ARG A 86 8.19 -4.34 -18.24
N ARG A 87 8.26 -3.03 -17.99
CA ARG A 87 9.53 -2.33 -17.76
C ARG A 87 10.25 -2.89 -16.56
N GLN A 88 9.54 -3.09 -15.46
CA GLN A 88 10.06 -3.65 -14.21
C GLN A 88 10.20 -5.18 -14.22
N ARG A 89 9.73 -5.86 -15.31
CA ARG A 89 9.73 -7.32 -15.45
C ARG A 89 9.07 -8.01 -14.25
N LEU A 90 7.99 -7.45 -13.76
CA LEU A 90 7.27 -7.99 -12.62
C LEU A 90 6.50 -9.25 -13.02
N SER A 91 6.56 -10.26 -12.15
CA SER A 91 5.79 -11.48 -12.29
C SER A 91 4.49 -11.38 -11.51
N ASP A 92 3.34 -11.34 -12.18
CA ASP A 92 2.02 -11.31 -11.55
C ASP A 92 1.81 -12.52 -10.62
N ALA A 93 2.25 -13.71 -11.03
CA ALA A 93 2.17 -14.90 -10.19
C ALA A 93 2.98 -14.76 -8.89
N CYS A 94 4.17 -14.14 -8.96
CA CYS A 94 4.99 -13.88 -7.78
C CYS A 94 4.35 -12.84 -6.87
N LEU A 95 3.81 -11.75 -7.44
CA LEU A 95 3.11 -10.71 -6.68
C LEU A 95 1.92 -11.28 -5.92
N ARG A 96 1.09 -12.10 -6.59
CA ARG A 96 -0.04 -12.77 -5.95
C ARG A 96 0.37 -13.74 -4.85
N ALA A 97 1.46 -14.46 -5.02
CA ALA A 97 1.97 -15.37 -4.00
C ALA A 97 2.51 -14.63 -2.76
N GLY A 98 2.85 -13.35 -2.89
CA GLY A 98 3.39 -12.53 -1.81
C GLY A 98 2.37 -11.62 -1.09
N LEU A 99 1.07 -11.71 -1.41
CA LEU A 99 0.05 -10.81 -0.86
C LEU A 99 -0.06 -10.84 0.67
N ASP A 100 0.20 -12.00 1.28
CA ASP A 100 0.15 -12.18 2.73
C ASP A 100 1.52 -12.01 3.41
N ALA A 101 2.54 -11.57 2.68
CA ALA A 101 3.86 -11.35 3.26
C ALA A 101 3.81 -10.16 4.24
N PRO A 102 4.38 -10.30 5.46
CA PRO A 102 4.40 -9.21 6.42
C PRO A 102 5.28 -8.06 5.91
N LEU A 103 4.72 -6.86 5.87
CA LEU A 103 5.40 -5.62 5.51
C LEU A 103 5.29 -4.61 6.65
N THR A 104 6.16 -3.61 6.64
CA THR A 104 6.09 -2.43 7.51
C THR A 104 6.18 -1.17 6.66
N HIS A 105 5.95 0.00 7.25
CA HIS A 105 6.11 1.27 6.53
C HIS A 105 7.54 1.51 6.03
N ASP A 106 8.54 0.85 6.61
CA ASP A 106 9.92 0.92 6.12
C ASP A 106 10.06 0.36 4.69
N ASN A 107 9.19 -0.57 4.30
CA ASN A 107 9.17 -1.10 2.94
C ASN A 107 8.76 -0.06 1.89
N LEU A 108 7.94 0.94 2.26
CA LEU A 108 7.39 1.92 1.33
C LEU A 108 8.47 2.69 0.58
N TYR A 109 9.42 3.28 1.32
CA TYR A 109 10.52 4.07 0.75
C TYR A 109 11.31 3.27 -0.29
N HIS A 110 11.72 2.06 0.07
CA HIS A 110 12.52 1.19 -0.81
C HIS A 110 11.73 0.68 -2.01
N THR A 111 10.43 0.41 -1.84
CA THR A 111 9.54 0.00 -2.93
C THR A 111 9.36 1.12 -3.95
N VAL A 112 9.19 2.36 -3.50
CA VAL A 112 9.09 3.53 -4.38
C VAL A 112 10.38 3.74 -5.18
N LEU A 113 11.54 3.70 -4.51
CA LEU A 113 12.84 3.82 -5.20
C LEU A 113 13.00 2.72 -6.25
N GLY A 114 12.67 1.48 -5.91
CA GLY A 114 12.76 0.37 -6.84
C GLY A 114 11.79 0.48 -8.02
N LEU A 115 10.55 0.93 -7.82
CA LEU A 115 9.58 1.15 -8.90
C LEU A 115 10.04 2.25 -9.88
N LEU A 116 10.74 3.26 -9.37
CA LEU A 116 11.24 4.38 -10.16
C LEU A 116 12.66 4.15 -10.72
N ASP A 117 13.27 2.98 -10.49
CA ASP A 117 14.67 2.66 -10.85
C ASP A 117 15.68 3.69 -10.32
N VAL A 118 15.41 4.26 -9.14
CA VAL A 118 16.29 5.27 -8.54
C VAL A 118 17.48 4.58 -7.88
N GLN A 119 18.69 4.93 -8.35
CA GLN A 119 19.95 4.51 -7.73
C GLN A 119 20.24 5.40 -6.51
N SER A 120 20.29 4.81 -5.34
CA SER A 120 20.57 5.52 -4.08
C SER A 120 21.38 4.64 -3.13
N PRO A 121 22.40 5.18 -2.44
CA PRO A 121 23.12 4.45 -1.40
C PRO A 121 22.23 4.00 -0.24
N SER A 122 21.09 4.66 -0.04
CA SER A 122 20.12 4.30 0.99
C SER A 122 19.14 3.20 0.58
N TYR A 123 19.10 2.81 -0.71
CA TYR A 123 18.22 1.75 -1.16
C TYR A 123 18.65 0.39 -0.61
N GLN A 124 17.71 -0.32 0.00
CA GLN A 124 17.89 -1.69 0.50
C GLN A 124 16.92 -2.62 -0.21
N ARG A 125 17.45 -3.49 -1.08
CA ARG A 125 16.65 -4.44 -1.87
C ARG A 125 15.77 -5.35 -1.01
N THR A 126 16.21 -5.70 0.19
CA THR A 126 15.48 -6.58 1.12
C THR A 126 14.23 -5.92 1.71
N LEU A 127 14.17 -4.59 1.69
CA LEU A 127 13.02 -3.80 2.13
C LEU A 127 12.11 -3.35 0.96
N ASP A 128 12.51 -3.60 -0.30
CA ASP A 128 11.64 -3.35 -1.45
C ASP A 128 10.67 -4.52 -1.61
N ALA A 129 9.39 -4.27 -1.34
CA ALA A 129 8.34 -5.30 -1.35
C ALA A 129 8.18 -6.00 -2.72
N LEU A 130 8.59 -5.37 -3.81
CA LEU A 130 8.46 -5.90 -5.17
C LEU A 130 9.76 -6.48 -5.73
N ALA A 131 10.88 -6.29 -5.05
CA ALA A 131 12.21 -6.65 -5.56
C ALA A 131 12.38 -8.16 -5.84
N GLY A 132 11.71 -9.01 -5.06
CA GLY A 132 11.73 -10.45 -5.23
C GLY A 132 11.00 -10.92 -6.49
N CYS A 133 10.05 -10.13 -6.98
CA CYS A 133 9.21 -10.44 -8.12
C CYS A 133 9.70 -9.80 -9.43
N ARG A 134 10.78 -9.01 -9.40
CA ARG A 134 11.43 -8.46 -10.60
C ARG A 134 12.35 -9.48 -11.24
N GLY A 135 12.21 -9.67 -12.57
CA GLY A 135 13.14 -10.48 -13.35
C GLY A 135 14.56 -9.88 -13.30
N VAL A 136 15.56 -10.75 -13.37
CA VAL A 136 16.97 -10.32 -13.50
C VAL A 136 17.14 -9.57 -14.83
N ALA A 137 17.72 -8.36 -14.80
CA ALA A 137 18.12 -7.68 -16.02
C ALA A 137 19.13 -8.58 -16.75
N PRO A 138 19.09 -8.68 -18.12
CA PRO A 138 20.19 -9.28 -18.83
C PRO A 138 21.45 -8.49 -18.48
N GLN A 139 22.48 -9.22 -18.05
CA GLN A 139 23.81 -8.61 -17.88
C GLN A 139 24.20 -8.11 -19.26
N SER A 140 24.43 -6.80 -19.40
CA SER A 140 25.08 -6.23 -20.57
C SER A 140 26.54 -6.67 -20.51
N ASP A 141 26.94 -7.56 -21.43
CA ASP A 141 28.34 -7.89 -21.70
C ASP A 141 29.12 -6.63 -22.11
#